data_27de24918c7b293c6c22189e36e95461
#
_entry.id   27de24918c7b293c6c22189e36e95461
#
_cell.length_a   1.000
_cell.length_b   1.000
_cell.length_c   1.000
_cell.angle_alpha   90.00
_cell.angle_beta   90.00
_cell.angle_gamma   90.00
#
_symmetry.space_group_name_H-M   'P 1'
#
loop_
_entity.id
_entity.type
_entity.pdbx_description
1 polymer ?
#
loop_
_entity_poly.entity_id
_entity_poly.type
_entity_poly.pdbx_seq_one_letter_code
_entity_poly.pdbx_strand_id
1 'polypeptide(L)'
;MAGGALCLAWEIGIWMLMLQAAAAFVLLYAFLPQKRTYLLTALVFFCIGVSCFALYKADAGTVQGYIGRWAKLEGRVEPVIREDCFLVDVESLAVDGRDIGYRGKLMLYPSGDIGAITVGDGVVAEGLLKLSSNQGYRNYCRGLGAEALIVSTPYHLEFTGLRPCSVKYYSHLAAEWVKDKLEAPVVSPRQGEIMKGLLLGGREVGEETRQRFSAVGISHLLAVSGLHVGIICGVLVWLFKKLGLTGRERFIVVCALLAFFSFMVGLTPSVVRASVMMGVLMLAAAVNRKQDMLTSLSLAAFLMTAMKPYVIFSVSFQLSFLACLGIALFYPVFNRFFGFAGKYLSAAVSITLASQVLVVPLLIRYFGSFAPVSVLVNILAVPLAGTVLWFTVAYLVLCLMHIPLSYTAAWVNGIIIEAMNYIIDMAGRVPFGSVNVEKAGAAFYIAYYLAAAAAWLAIDMTVHGKGGVKDLWT
;
A
#
# COMPACT_ATOMS: atom_id res chain seq x y z
N MET A 1 29.06 10.96 -18.54
CA MET A 1 29.90 11.23 -17.34
C MET A 1 29.11 11.81 -16.17
N ALA A 2 28.15 12.73 -16.36
CA ALA A 2 27.32 13.28 -15.25
C ALA A 2 26.42 12.23 -14.52
N GLY A 3 25.93 11.22 -15.21
CA GLY A 3 25.09 10.17 -14.59
C GLY A 3 25.85 9.25 -13.62
N GLY A 4 27.13 8.99 -13.88
CA GLY A 4 27.97 8.19 -12.98
C GLY A 4 28.30 8.91 -11.67
N ALA A 5 28.53 10.22 -11.73
CA ALA A 5 28.81 11.03 -10.53
C ALA A 5 27.59 11.15 -9.61
N LEU A 6 26.37 11.24 -10.17
CA LEU A 6 25.11 11.26 -9.41
C LEU A 6 24.81 9.88 -8.77
N CYS A 7 25.11 8.77 -9.45
CA CYS A 7 25.01 7.43 -8.85
C CYS A 7 26.02 7.24 -7.71
N LEU A 8 27.26 7.69 -7.88
CA LEU A 8 28.29 7.63 -6.84
C LEU A 8 27.92 8.51 -5.63
N ALA A 9 27.43 9.72 -5.85
CA ALA A 9 26.97 10.60 -4.77
C ALA A 9 25.77 10.02 -4.00
N TRP A 10 24.88 9.30 -4.69
CA TRP A 10 23.75 8.59 -4.08
C TRP A 10 24.22 7.36 -3.27
N GLU A 11 25.19 6.61 -3.79
CA GLU A 11 25.78 5.49 -3.05
C GLU A 11 26.52 5.95 -1.80
N ILE A 12 27.30 7.01 -1.91
CA ILE A 12 27.98 7.64 -0.75
C ILE A 12 26.96 8.11 0.28
N GLY A 13 25.81 8.69 -0.16
CA GLY A 13 24.73 9.11 0.73
C GLY A 13 24.11 7.96 1.51
N ILE A 14 23.90 6.80 0.88
CA ILE A 14 23.36 5.60 1.56
C ILE A 14 24.38 5.06 2.56
N TRP A 15 25.64 4.94 2.19
CA TRP A 15 26.71 4.50 3.10
C TRP A 15 26.88 5.45 4.27
N MET A 16 26.79 6.77 4.06
CA MET A 16 26.81 7.76 5.15
C MET A 16 25.62 7.62 6.08
N LEU A 17 24.39 7.41 5.56
CA LEU A 17 23.22 7.15 6.37
C LEU A 17 23.33 5.87 7.17
N MET A 18 23.92 4.82 6.60
CA MET A 18 24.19 3.56 7.29
C MET A 18 25.22 3.73 8.39
N LEU A 19 26.28 4.50 8.13
CA LEU A 19 27.32 4.81 9.12
C LEU A 19 26.74 5.64 10.28
N GLN A 20 25.88 6.63 9.99
CA GLN A 20 25.20 7.42 10.99
C GLN A 20 24.23 6.59 11.82
N ALA A 21 23.46 5.69 11.20
CA ALA A 21 22.58 4.77 11.89
C ALA A 21 23.37 3.80 12.78
N ALA A 22 24.51 3.28 12.31
CA ALA A 22 25.41 2.44 13.09
C ALA A 22 26.02 3.20 14.26
N ALA A 23 26.46 4.44 14.05
CA ALA A 23 27.00 5.30 15.10
C ALA A 23 25.95 5.64 16.16
N ALA A 24 24.73 6.02 15.73
CA ALA A 24 23.61 6.23 16.64
C ALA A 24 23.25 4.96 17.43
N PHE A 25 23.31 3.80 16.78
CA PHE A 25 23.10 2.51 17.43
C PHE A 25 24.17 2.24 18.53
N VAL A 26 25.45 2.47 18.23
CA VAL A 26 26.58 2.27 19.19
C VAL A 26 26.40 3.20 20.38
N LEU A 27 26.02 4.46 20.15
CA LEU A 27 25.74 5.42 21.22
C LEU A 27 24.55 4.95 22.08
N LEU A 28 23.42 4.57 21.47
CA LEU A 28 22.26 4.06 22.19
C LEU A 28 22.57 2.76 22.96
N TYR A 29 23.38 1.87 22.39
CA TYR A 29 23.83 0.65 23.08
C TYR A 29 24.69 0.96 24.31
N ALA A 30 25.56 1.96 24.23
CA ALA A 30 26.40 2.38 25.35
C ALA A 30 25.59 3.03 26.48
N PHE A 31 24.60 3.89 26.14
CA PHE A 31 23.85 4.69 27.12
C PHE A 31 22.59 3.99 27.67
N LEU A 32 22.09 2.88 27.03
CA LEU A 32 20.87 2.19 27.47
C LEU A 32 21.12 0.70 27.81
N PRO A 33 21.86 0.40 28.88
CA PRO A 33 22.25 -0.97 29.23
C PRO A 33 21.06 -1.91 29.46
N GLN A 34 19.94 -1.41 29.97
CA GLN A 34 18.73 -2.21 30.23
C GLN A 34 17.98 -2.64 28.94
N LYS A 35 18.29 -2.01 27.79
CA LYS A 35 17.65 -2.31 26.50
C LYS A 35 18.60 -2.97 25.50
N ARG A 36 19.75 -3.48 25.94
CA ARG A 36 20.79 -4.08 25.07
C ARG A 36 20.26 -5.19 24.18
N THR A 37 19.40 -6.05 24.70
CA THR A 37 18.82 -7.16 23.91
C THR A 37 17.98 -6.61 22.74
N TYR A 38 17.15 -5.61 22.98
CA TYR A 38 16.35 -4.99 21.90
C TYR A 38 17.24 -4.30 20.86
N LEU A 39 18.31 -3.66 21.28
CA LEU A 39 19.28 -3.02 20.41
C LEU A 39 20.04 -4.04 19.56
N LEU A 40 20.48 -5.16 20.15
CA LEU A 40 21.12 -6.25 19.41
C LEU A 40 20.17 -6.85 18.38
N THR A 41 18.91 -7.08 18.74
CA THR A 41 17.88 -7.57 17.82
C THR A 41 17.68 -6.58 16.67
N ALA A 42 17.58 -5.29 16.96
CA ALA A 42 17.45 -4.25 15.93
C ALA A 42 18.66 -4.22 14.99
N LEU A 43 19.88 -4.40 15.51
CA LEU A 43 21.10 -4.47 14.70
C LEU A 43 21.10 -5.68 13.77
N VAL A 44 20.69 -6.86 14.26
CA VAL A 44 20.61 -8.08 13.45
C VAL A 44 19.61 -7.86 12.29
N PHE A 45 18.42 -7.33 12.56
CA PHE A 45 17.45 -7.04 11.53
C PHE A 45 17.92 -5.96 10.54
N PHE A 46 18.63 -4.95 11.03
CA PHE A 46 19.26 -3.94 10.17
C PHE A 46 20.30 -4.58 9.24
N CYS A 47 21.19 -5.42 9.76
CA CYS A 47 22.21 -6.12 8.95
C CYS A 47 21.58 -7.05 7.91
N ILE A 48 20.50 -7.77 8.29
CA ILE A 48 19.74 -8.61 7.35
C ILE A 48 19.14 -7.74 6.24
N GLY A 49 18.49 -6.62 6.58
CA GLY A 49 17.92 -5.69 5.61
C GLY A 49 18.95 -5.14 4.62
N VAL A 50 20.12 -4.76 5.13
CA VAL A 50 21.26 -4.30 4.31
C VAL A 50 21.76 -5.40 3.38
N SER A 51 21.90 -6.63 3.89
CA SER A 51 22.33 -7.77 3.08
C SER A 51 21.34 -8.11 1.98
N CYS A 52 20.03 -8.10 2.30
CA CYS A 52 18.98 -8.29 1.30
C CYS A 52 19.01 -7.20 0.21
N PHE A 53 19.23 -5.93 0.63
CA PHE A 53 19.35 -4.82 -0.31
C PHE A 53 20.57 -4.94 -1.22
N ALA A 54 21.73 -5.35 -0.66
CA ALA A 54 22.96 -5.55 -1.42
C ALA A 54 22.83 -6.69 -2.43
N LEU A 55 22.23 -7.82 -2.03
CA LEU A 55 21.96 -8.95 -2.92
C LEU A 55 21.00 -8.56 -4.06
N TYR A 56 19.92 -7.87 -3.73
CA TYR A 56 18.99 -7.39 -4.74
C TYR A 56 19.63 -6.42 -5.74
N LYS A 57 20.53 -5.54 -5.26
CA LYS A 57 21.27 -4.61 -6.13
C LYS A 57 22.26 -5.33 -7.06
N ALA A 58 22.87 -6.41 -6.60
CA ALA A 58 23.79 -7.22 -7.42
C ALA A 58 23.04 -7.87 -8.60
N ASP A 59 21.83 -8.36 -8.36
CA ASP A 59 20.96 -8.96 -9.39
C ASP A 59 20.47 -7.93 -10.42
N ALA A 60 20.10 -6.73 -9.93
CA ALA A 60 19.68 -5.61 -10.76
C ALA A 60 20.78 -5.07 -11.70
N GLY A 61 22.04 -5.20 -11.33
CA GLY A 61 23.18 -4.72 -12.11
C GLY A 61 23.30 -5.40 -13.48
N THR A 62 22.77 -6.61 -13.62
CA THR A 62 22.91 -7.42 -14.84
C THR A 62 22.20 -6.77 -16.05
N VAL A 63 21.00 -6.18 -15.87
CA VAL A 63 20.25 -5.55 -16.97
C VAL A 63 20.75 -4.14 -17.28
N GLN A 64 21.26 -3.42 -16.29
CA GLN A 64 21.68 -2.02 -16.46
C GLN A 64 22.84 -1.86 -17.47
N GLY A 65 23.70 -2.87 -17.59
CA GLY A 65 24.79 -2.89 -18.57
C GLY A 65 24.35 -2.99 -20.03
N TYR A 66 23.08 -3.35 -20.25
CA TYR A 66 22.50 -3.56 -21.59
C TYR A 66 21.48 -2.49 -22.00
N ILE A 67 21.33 -1.41 -21.22
CA ILE A 67 20.44 -0.31 -21.56
C ILE A 67 20.84 0.33 -22.90
N GLY A 68 19.82 0.56 -23.73
CA GLY A 68 19.99 1.09 -25.10
C GLY A 68 20.23 0.01 -26.16
N ARG A 69 20.22 -1.28 -25.79
CA ARG A 69 20.34 -2.39 -26.72
C ARG A 69 18.99 -3.02 -27.04
N TRP A 70 18.90 -3.71 -28.17
CA TRP A 70 17.74 -4.47 -28.57
C TRP A 70 17.71 -5.80 -27.83
N ALA A 71 16.57 -6.15 -27.26
CA ALA A 71 16.39 -7.35 -26.46
C ALA A 71 15.13 -8.11 -26.87
N LYS A 72 15.20 -9.44 -26.79
CA LYS A 72 14.06 -10.34 -26.87
C LYS A 72 13.75 -10.86 -25.48
N LEU A 73 12.51 -10.67 -25.05
CA LEU A 73 11.96 -11.08 -23.77
C LEU A 73 10.97 -12.21 -23.99
N GLU A 74 11.10 -13.25 -23.17
CA GLU A 74 10.07 -14.27 -23.00
C GLU A 74 9.67 -14.32 -21.52
N GLY A 75 8.38 -14.35 -21.23
CA GLY A 75 7.92 -14.31 -19.85
C GLY A 75 6.40 -14.38 -19.73
N ARG A 76 5.89 -14.03 -18.55
CA ARG A 76 4.46 -14.08 -18.21
C ARG A 76 3.96 -12.75 -17.72
N VAL A 77 2.73 -12.43 -18.14
CA VAL A 77 2.05 -11.20 -17.72
C VAL A 77 1.69 -11.26 -16.23
N GLU A 78 2.12 -10.26 -15.47
CA GLU A 78 1.85 -10.08 -14.06
C GLU A 78 0.58 -9.23 -13.81
N PRO A 79 -0.03 -9.27 -12.58
CA PRO A 79 -1.26 -8.51 -12.25
C PRO A 79 -1.10 -6.99 -12.19
N VAL A 80 -0.19 -6.40 -12.95
CA VAL A 80 -0.01 -4.96 -13.10
C VAL A 80 -0.16 -4.61 -14.57
N ILE A 81 -1.41 -4.48 -14.98
CA ILE A 81 -1.78 -4.10 -16.33
C ILE A 81 -2.31 -2.67 -16.30
N ARG A 82 -1.84 -1.84 -17.23
CA ARG A 82 -2.30 -0.47 -17.48
C ARG A 82 -2.66 -0.38 -18.96
N GLU A 83 -3.33 0.69 -19.35
CA GLU A 83 -3.70 0.94 -20.74
C GLU A 83 -2.48 0.98 -21.67
N ASP A 84 -1.36 1.50 -21.18
CA ASP A 84 -0.13 1.76 -21.96
C ASP A 84 1.01 0.78 -21.68
N CYS A 85 0.93 -0.04 -20.61
CA CYS A 85 2.01 -0.92 -20.22
C CYS A 85 1.58 -2.03 -19.26
N PHE A 86 2.35 -3.10 -19.20
CA PHE A 86 2.15 -4.17 -18.24
C PHE A 86 3.47 -4.74 -17.72
N LEU A 87 3.41 -5.34 -16.53
CA LEU A 87 4.55 -5.97 -15.89
C LEU A 87 4.68 -7.41 -16.38
N VAL A 88 5.90 -7.80 -16.73
CA VAL A 88 6.24 -9.17 -17.17
C VAL A 88 7.23 -9.78 -16.20
N ASP A 89 6.95 -11.01 -15.76
CA ASP A 89 7.88 -11.88 -15.05
C ASP A 89 8.72 -12.63 -16.10
N VAL A 90 10.01 -12.36 -16.13
CA VAL A 90 10.93 -12.76 -17.22
C VAL A 90 11.39 -14.19 -17.01
N GLU A 91 11.11 -15.05 -17.98
CA GLU A 91 11.62 -16.43 -18.04
C GLU A 91 12.94 -16.50 -18.79
N SER A 92 13.10 -15.70 -19.87
CA SER A 92 14.36 -15.52 -20.58
C SER A 92 14.50 -14.10 -21.13
N LEU A 93 15.73 -13.59 -21.14
CA LEU A 93 16.06 -12.27 -21.73
C LEU A 93 17.32 -12.40 -22.57
N ALA A 94 17.14 -12.34 -23.88
CA ALA A 94 18.26 -12.37 -24.82
C ALA A 94 18.55 -10.94 -25.31
N VAL A 95 19.82 -10.52 -25.25
CA VAL A 95 20.30 -9.25 -25.77
C VAL A 95 21.31 -9.54 -26.88
N ASP A 96 21.12 -8.93 -28.04
CA ASP A 96 21.94 -9.17 -29.23
C ASP A 96 22.05 -10.69 -29.56
N GLY A 97 20.95 -11.44 -29.32
CA GLY A 97 20.86 -12.89 -29.61
C GLY A 97 21.48 -13.82 -28.56
N ARG A 98 21.99 -13.28 -27.43
CA ARG A 98 22.54 -14.08 -26.33
C ARG A 98 21.69 -13.95 -25.07
N ASP A 99 21.25 -15.07 -24.47
CA ASP A 99 20.57 -15.05 -23.16
C ASP A 99 21.57 -14.56 -22.10
N ILE A 100 21.18 -13.48 -21.42
CA ILE A 100 21.99 -12.87 -20.35
C ILE A 100 21.70 -13.48 -18.97
N GLY A 101 20.85 -14.51 -18.89
CA GLY A 101 20.50 -15.20 -17.65
C GLY A 101 19.68 -14.38 -16.67
N TYR A 102 19.13 -13.25 -17.09
CA TYR A 102 18.28 -12.41 -16.23
C TYR A 102 16.96 -13.11 -15.90
N ARG A 103 16.65 -13.19 -14.63
CA ARG A 103 15.40 -13.72 -14.10
C ARG A 103 14.81 -12.67 -13.13
N GLY A 104 13.94 -11.84 -13.60
CA GLY A 104 13.36 -10.74 -12.83
C GLY A 104 12.15 -10.20 -13.54
N LYS A 105 11.76 -8.96 -13.23
CA LYS A 105 10.59 -8.33 -13.84
C LYS A 105 10.99 -7.14 -14.70
N LEU A 106 10.28 -6.97 -15.80
CA LEU A 106 10.42 -5.82 -16.68
C LEU A 106 9.05 -5.21 -16.97
N MET A 107 9.01 -3.89 -17.12
CA MET A 107 7.81 -3.21 -17.64
C MET A 107 7.86 -3.23 -19.17
N LEU A 108 6.80 -3.73 -19.80
CA LEU A 108 6.68 -3.75 -21.23
C LEU A 108 5.73 -2.66 -21.68
N TYR A 109 6.18 -1.84 -22.63
CA TYR A 109 5.44 -0.77 -23.29
C TYR A 109 5.24 -1.16 -24.74
N PRO A 110 4.10 -1.70 -25.12
CA PRO A 110 3.77 -1.95 -26.52
C PRO A 110 3.45 -0.64 -27.23
N SER A 111 3.85 -0.52 -28.47
CA SER A 111 3.49 0.62 -29.33
C SER A 111 2.32 0.22 -30.22
N GLY A 112 1.08 0.47 -29.80
CA GLY A 112 -0.14 0.16 -30.54
C GLY A 112 -1.20 -0.57 -29.72
N ASP A 113 -2.33 -0.87 -30.35
CA ASP A 113 -3.40 -1.65 -29.74
C ASP A 113 -2.98 -3.12 -29.62
N ILE A 114 -2.98 -3.62 -28.41
CA ILE A 114 -2.50 -4.96 -28.05
C ILE A 114 -3.63 -5.96 -27.77
N GLY A 115 -4.87 -5.56 -27.97
CA GLY A 115 -6.03 -6.41 -27.68
C GLY A 115 -6.18 -6.73 -26.17
N ALA A 116 -7.00 -7.72 -25.86
CA ALA A 116 -7.26 -8.13 -24.49
C ALA A 116 -6.11 -8.98 -23.93
N ILE A 117 -5.31 -8.41 -23.05
CA ILE A 117 -4.25 -9.11 -22.32
C ILE A 117 -4.81 -9.66 -21.01
N THR A 118 -4.47 -10.90 -20.70
CA THR A 118 -4.88 -11.54 -19.46
C THR A 118 -3.66 -11.85 -18.58
N VAL A 119 -3.82 -11.75 -17.27
CA VAL A 119 -2.78 -12.13 -16.30
C VAL A 119 -2.42 -13.61 -16.46
N GLY A 120 -1.13 -13.87 -16.55
CA GLY A 120 -0.59 -15.22 -16.73
C GLY A 120 -0.40 -15.62 -18.20
N ASP A 121 -0.84 -14.82 -19.18
CA ASP A 121 -0.53 -15.09 -20.58
C ASP A 121 0.98 -15.11 -20.78
N GLY A 122 1.47 -16.09 -21.51
CA GLY A 122 2.85 -16.10 -21.96
C GLY A 122 3.04 -15.03 -23.03
N VAL A 123 4.09 -14.25 -22.90
CA VAL A 123 4.41 -13.15 -23.83
C VAL A 123 5.83 -13.30 -24.35
N VAL A 124 5.98 -13.13 -25.65
CA VAL A 124 7.27 -12.95 -26.33
C VAL A 124 7.28 -11.55 -26.91
N ALA A 125 8.26 -10.76 -26.53
CA ALA A 125 8.37 -9.37 -26.98
C ALA A 125 9.81 -9.04 -27.38
N GLU A 126 9.95 -8.31 -28.47
CA GLU A 126 11.23 -7.76 -28.88
C GLU A 126 11.17 -6.24 -28.89
N GLY A 127 12.19 -5.60 -28.34
CA GLY A 127 12.20 -4.15 -28.22
C GLY A 127 13.48 -3.59 -27.62
N LEU A 128 13.49 -2.27 -27.46
CA LEU A 128 14.61 -1.54 -26.92
C LEU A 128 14.56 -1.48 -25.40
N LEU A 129 15.61 -1.96 -24.72
CA LEU A 129 15.78 -1.81 -23.29
C LEU A 129 16.02 -0.34 -22.92
N LYS A 130 15.20 0.21 -22.03
CA LYS A 130 15.28 1.61 -21.59
C LYS A 130 15.19 1.73 -20.07
N LEU A 131 15.71 2.86 -19.56
CA LEU A 131 15.41 3.34 -18.23
C LEU A 131 14.52 4.58 -18.35
N SER A 132 13.52 4.71 -17.49
CA SER A 132 12.76 5.96 -17.44
C SER A 132 13.65 7.12 -17.04
N SER A 133 13.50 8.28 -17.65
CA SER A 133 14.17 9.52 -17.26
C SER A 133 13.64 10.04 -15.90
N ASN A 134 12.38 9.75 -15.58
CA ASN A 134 11.74 10.17 -14.34
C ASN A 134 12.17 9.27 -13.17
N GLN A 135 12.88 9.85 -12.19
CA GLN A 135 13.35 9.13 -11.00
C GLN A 135 12.22 8.54 -10.15
N GLY A 136 11.11 9.27 -10.02
CA GLY A 136 9.94 8.80 -9.26
C GLY A 136 9.33 7.56 -9.90
N TYR A 137 9.22 7.54 -11.23
CA TYR A 137 8.73 6.39 -11.96
C TYR A 137 9.70 5.19 -11.91
N ARG A 138 11.01 5.42 -11.98
CA ARG A 138 12.01 4.37 -11.77
C ARG A 138 11.87 3.71 -10.39
N ASN A 139 11.71 4.52 -9.33
CA ASN A 139 11.51 3.99 -7.99
C ASN A 139 10.21 3.20 -7.87
N TYR A 140 9.15 3.63 -8.56
CA TYR A 140 7.90 2.90 -8.65
C TYR A 140 8.09 1.53 -9.33
N CYS A 141 8.74 1.48 -10.51
CA CYS A 141 9.04 0.24 -11.23
C CYS A 141 9.88 -0.72 -10.36
N ARG A 142 10.93 -0.22 -9.72
CA ARG A 142 11.75 -1.01 -8.78
C ARG A 142 10.96 -1.51 -7.58
N GLY A 143 10.01 -0.72 -7.06
CA GLY A 143 9.06 -1.15 -6.03
C GLY A 143 8.17 -2.32 -6.48
N LEU A 144 7.91 -2.45 -7.79
CA LEU A 144 7.25 -3.61 -8.40
C LEU A 144 8.22 -4.77 -8.67
N GLY A 145 9.52 -4.53 -8.58
CA GLY A 145 10.59 -5.47 -8.94
C GLY A 145 11.05 -5.36 -10.38
N ALA A 146 10.63 -4.31 -11.12
CA ALA A 146 11.05 -4.08 -12.49
C ALA A 146 12.28 -3.17 -12.56
N GLU A 147 13.36 -3.68 -13.14
CA GLU A 147 14.65 -2.98 -13.21
C GLU A 147 14.78 -2.10 -14.44
N ALA A 148 14.10 -2.44 -15.52
CA ALA A 148 14.12 -1.70 -16.77
C ALA A 148 12.76 -1.77 -17.48
N LEU A 149 12.66 -1.05 -18.60
CA LEU A 149 11.51 -1.02 -19.48
C LEU A 149 11.91 -1.63 -20.83
N ILE A 150 10.98 -2.35 -21.48
CA ILE A 150 11.10 -2.70 -22.89
C ILE A 150 10.03 -1.93 -23.63
N VAL A 151 10.43 -1.20 -24.67
CA VAL A 151 9.51 -0.55 -25.62
C VAL A 151 9.47 -1.41 -26.87
N SER A 152 8.36 -2.09 -27.08
CA SER A 152 8.15 -2.99 -28.21
C SER A 152 7.13 -2.43 -29.19
N THR A 153 7.21 -2.86 -30.45
CA THR A 153 6.18 -2.61 -31.48
C THR A 153 5.21 -3.79 -31.55
N PRO A 154 3.96 -3.60 -32.02
CA PRO A 154 2.99 -4.70 -32.14
C PRO A 154 3.47 -5.87 -33.00
N TYR A 155 4.32 -5.62 -33.97
CA TYR A 155 4.89 -6.63 -34.88
C TYR A 155 5.89 -7.58 -34.18
N HIS A 156 6.38 -7.21 -33.00
CA HIS A 156 7.35 -7.97 -32.20
C HIS A 156 6.77 -8.37 -30.85
N LEU A 157 5.45 -8.54 -30.78
CA LEU A 157 4.73 -8.92 -29.59
C LEU A 157 3.82 -10.11 -29.91
N GLU A 158 4.07 -11.25 -29.31
CA GLU A 158 3.30 -12.47 -29.47
C GLU A 158 2.80 -12.95 -28.10
N PHE A 159 1.54 -13.35 -28.03
CA PHE A 159 0.96 -13.98 -26.85
C PHE A 159 0.79 -15.49 -27.11
N THR A 160 1.35 -16.30 -26.22
CA THR A 160 1.35 -17.77 -26.41
C THR A 160 0.04 -18.44 -26.04
N GLY A 161 -0.92 -17.72 -25.44
CA GLY A 161 -2.23 -18.24 -25.03
C GLY A 161 -2.16 -19.31 -23.92
N LEU A 162 -0.98 -19.66 -23.44
CA LEU A 162 -0.77 -20.63 -22.36
C LEU A 162 -1.12 -20.00 -21.02
N ARG A 163 -2.27 -20.36 -20.45
CA ARG A 163 -2.75 -19.87 -19.16
C ARG A 163 -2.42 -20.86 -18.05
N PRO A 164 -1.45 -20.55 -17.17
CA PRO A 164 -1.14 -21.45 -16.08
C PRO A 164 -2.24 -21.39 -15.00
N CYS A 165 -2.57 -22.54 -14.42
CA CYS A 165 -3.35 -22.61 -13.20
C CYS A 165 -2.55 -21.99 -12.03
N SER A 166 -2.70 -20.70 -11.81
CA SER A 166 -1.99 -19.99 -10.73
C SER A 166 -2.95 -19.15 -9.89
N VAL A 167 -2.58 -18.91 -8.63
CA VAL A 167 -3.35 -18.05 -7.73
C VAL A 167 -3.52 -16.65 -8.33
N LYS A 168 -2.52 -16.15 -9.06
CA LYS A 168 -2.55 -14.84 -9.74
C LYS A 168 -3.64 -14.82 -10.82
N TYR A 169 -3.75 -15.87 -11.63
CA TYR A 169 -4.76 -15.99 -12.67
C TYR A 169 -6.18 -16.02 -12.08
N TYR A 170 -6.43 -16.88 -11.10
CA TYR A 170 -7.75 -16.97 -10.48
C TYR A 170 -8.13 -15.70 -9.70
N SER A 171 -7.18 -15.03 -9.08
CA SER A 171 -7.45 -13.75 -8.42
C SER A 171 -7.81 -12.64 -9.41
N HIS A 172 -7.19 -12.65 -10.59
CA HIS A 172 -7.56 -11.73 -11.68
C HIS A 172 -8.97 -12.04 -12.21
N LEU A 173 -9.29 -13.31 -12.47
CA LEU A 173 -10.66 -13.69 -12.87
C LEU A 173 -11.70 -13.27 -11.83
N ALA A 174 -11.39 -13.42 -10.54
CA ALA A 174 -12.26 -12.93 -9.47
C ALA A 174 -12.42 -11.41 -9.50
N ALA A 175 -11.35 -10.66 -9.78
CA ALA A 175 -11.43 -9.21 -9.92
C ALA A 175 -12.29 -8.79 -11.13
N GLU A 176 -12.13 -9.45 -12.28
CA GLU A 176 -12.94 -9.19 -13.47
C GLU A 176 -14.42 -9.55 -13.24
N TRP A 177 -14.71 -10.69 -12.58
CA TRP A 177 -16.07 -11.02 -12.17
C TRP A 177 -16.69 -9.95 -11.25
N VAL A 178 -15.92 -9.43 -10.30
CA VAL A 178 -16.36 -8.33 -9.43
C VAL A 178 -16.68 -7.09 -10.26
N LYS A 179 -15.83 -6.71 -11.20
CA LYS A 179 -16.05 -5.55 -12.09
C LYS A 179 -17.35 -5.71 -12.89
N ASP A 180 -17.53 -6.87 -13.52
CA ASP A 180 -18.74 -7.20 -14.28
C ASP A 180 -20.01 -7.02 -13.42
N LYS A 181 -20.02 -7.53 -12.18
CA LYS A 181 -21.17 -7.37 -11.29
C LYS A 181 -21.40 -5.93 -10.83
N LEU A 182 -20.34 -5.14 -10.66
CA LEU A 182 -20.45 -3.73 -10.28
C LEU A 182 -20.76 -2.79 -11.47
N GLU A 183 -20.70 -3.30 -12.70
CA GLU A 183 -21.15 -2.63 -13.93
C GLU A 183 -22.56 -3.07 -14.36
N ALA A 184 -23.19 -3.97 -13.60
CA ALA A 184 -24.53 -4.44 -13.89
C ALA A 184 -25.55 -3.30 -13.88
N PRO A 185 -26.66 -3.37 -14.72
CA PRO A 185 -27.63 -2.29 -14.86
C PRO A 185 -28.34 -1.86 -13.57
N VAL A 186 -28.32 -2.71 -12.53
CA VAL A 186 -28.90 -2.41 -11.22
C VAL A 186 -28.06 -1.41 -10.43
N VAL A 187 -26.79 -1.23 -10.79
CA VAL A 187 -25.85 -0.31 -10.18
C VAL A 187 -25.63 0.84 -11.15
N SER A 188 -25.85 2.09 -10.71
CA SER A 188 -25.54 3.23 -11.58
C SER A 188 -24.02 3.30 -11.84
N PRO A 189 -23.58 3.80 -13.02
CA PRO A 189 -22.16 3.86 -13.37
C PRO A 189 -21.31 4.54 -12.29
N ARG A 190 -21.78 5.65 -11.72
CA ARG A 190 -21.11 6.40 -10.65
C ARG A 190 -21.02 5.60 -9.33
N GLN A 191 -22.06 4.86 -8.99
CA GLN A 191 -22.04 3.98 -7.81
C GLN A 191 -21.08 2.82 -8.00
N GLY A 192 -21.12 2.16 -9.18
CA GLY A 192 -20.22 1.07 -9.53
C GLY A 192 -18.76 1.50 -9.49
N GLU A 193 -18.45 2.69 -9.97
CA GLU A 193 -17.11 3.28 -9.91
C GLU A 193 -16.59 3.42 -8.47
N ILE A 194 -17.40 3.96 -7.57
CA ILE A 194 -17.03 4.12 -6.15
C ILE A 194 -16.90 2.75 -5.46
N MET A 195 -17.81 1.81 -5.73
CA MET A 195 -17.75 0.46 -5.19
C MET A 195 -16.49 -0.27 -5.67
N LYS A 196 -16.14 -0.16 -6.97
CA LYS A 196 -14.88 -0.69 -7.53
C LYS A 196 -13.67 -0.04 -6.85
N GLY A 197 -13.66 1.28 -6.72
CA GLY A 197 -12.58 2.02 -6.06
C GLY A 197 -12.35 1.59 -4.62
N LEU A 198 -13.42 1.42 -3.84
CA LEU A 198 -13.34 0.96 -2.45
C LEU A 198 -12.90 -0.50 -2.33
N LEU A 199 -13.30 -1.38 -3.23
CA LEU A 199 -13.00 -2.82 -3.12
C LEU A 199 -11.71 -3.23 -3.84
N LEU A 200 -11.47 -2.73 -5.05
CA LEU A 200 -10.33 -3.12 -5.91
C LEU A 200 -9.24 -2.06 -5.96
N GLY A 201 -9.56 -0.82 -5.59
CA GLY A 201 -8.60 0.28 -5.51
C GLY A 201 -8.80 1.37 -6.56
N GLY A 202 -8.16 2.52 -6.34
CA GLY A 202 -8.36 3.75 -7.11
C GLY A 202 -7.94 3.70 -8.58
N ARG A 203 -7.37 2.60 -9.05
CA ARG A 203 -7.10 2.40 -10.50
C ARG A 203 -8.39 2.23 -11.30
N GLU A 204 -9.42 1.72 -10.66
CA GLU A 204 -10.74 1.47 -11.24
C GLU A 204 -11.67 2.70 -11.19
N VAL A 205 -11.12 3.85 -10.77
CA VAL A 205 -11.87 5.09 -10.56
C VAL A 205 -11.43 6.14 -11.57
N GLY A 206 -12.40 6.76 -12.25
CA GLY A 206 -12.17 7.83 -13.21
C GLY A 206 -11.54 9.07 -12.59
N GLU A 207 -10.95 9.89 -13.43
CA GLU A 207 -10.17 11.04 -12.99
C GLU A 207 -11.04 12.09 -12.28
N GLU A 208 -12.28 12.31 -12.69
CA GLU A 208 -13.20 13.24 -12.07
C GLU A 208 -13.48 12.86 -10.60
N THR A 209 -13.87 11.61 -10.36
CA THR A 209 -14.12 11.10 -8.99
C THR A 209 -12.85 11.16 -8.15
N ARG A 210 -11.70 10.82 -8.73
CA ARG A 210 -10.40 10.89 -8.04
C ARG A 210 -10.07 12.33 -7.62
N GLN A 211 -10.27 13.31 -8.50
CA GLN A 211 -10.04 14.72 -8.21
C GLN A 211 -10.97 15.25 -7.12
N ARG A 212 -12.25 14.87 -7.13
CA ARG A 212 -13.23 15.25 -6.09
C ARG A 212 -12.80 14.73 -4.70
N PHE A 213 -12.40 13.46 -4.61
CA PHE A 213 -11.90 12.88 -3.35
C PHE A 213 -10.58 13.50 -2.91
N SER A 214 -9.72 13.86 -3.86
CA SER A 214 -8.43 14.52 -3.60
C SER A 214 -8.63 15.94 -3.05
N ALA A 215 -9.54 16.70 -3.62
CA ALA A 215 -9.81 18.08 -3.22
C ALA A 215 -10.19 18.22 -1.73
N VAL A 216 -10.86 17.21 -1.16
CA VAL A 216 -11.24 17.17 0.26
C VAL A 216 -10.30 16.30 1.12
N GLY A 217 -9.20 15.78 0.53
CA GLY A 217 -8.16 15.05 1.26
C GLY A 217 -8.52 13.61 1.66
N ILE A 218 -9.48 12.98 1.00
CA ILE A 218 -9.91 11.60 1.28
C ILE A 218 -9.58 10.60 0.19
N SER A 219 -8.63 10.92 -0.72
CA SER A 219 -8.15 9.99 -1.76
C SER A 219 -7.71 8.63 -1.22
N HIS A 220 -7.28 8.58 0.05
CA HIS A 220 -6.89 7.33 0.71
C HIS A 220 -8.05 6.33 0.88
N LEU A 221 -9.31 6.76 0.80
CA LEU A 221 -10.48 5.88 0.81
C LEU A 221 -10.61 5.10 -0.51
N LEU A 222 -10.22 5.71 -1.64
CA LEU A 222 -10.18 5.04 -2.94
C LEU A 222 -8.99 4.08 -3.07
N ALA A 223 -7.98 4.20 -2.21
CA ALA A 223 -6.90 3.23 -2.14
C ALA A 223 -7.26 2.14 -1.13
N VAL A 224 -7.19 0.87 -1.54
CA VAL A 224 -7.45 -0.23 -0.60
C VAL A 224 -6.50 -0.12 0.59
N SER A 225 -7.08 0.01 1.78
CA SER A 225 -6.38 0.36 3.01
C SER A 225 -6.52 -0.73 4.08
N GLY A 226 -5.87 -0.50 5.21
CA GLY A 226 -6.02 -1.37 6.38
C GLY A 226 -7.46 -1.49 6.89
N LEU A 227 -8.27 -0.44 6.72
CA LEU A 227 -9.71 -0.48 7.06
C LEU A 227 -10.45 -1.52 6.20
N HIS A 228 -10.20 -1.54 4.89
CA HIS A 228 -10.82 -2.49 3.96
C HIS A 228 -10.47 -3.94 4.32
N VAL A 229 -9.17 -4.21 4.53
CA VAL A 229 -8.69 -5.53 4.98
C VAL A 229 -9.29 -5.90 6.33
N GLY A 230 -9.39 -4.95 7.26
CA GLY A 230 -9.99 -5.15 8.58
C GLY A 230 -11.48 -5.52 8.51
N ILE A 231 -12.26 -4.83 7.66
CA ILE A 231 -13.67 -5.14 7.44
C ILE A 231 -13.83 -6.53 6.84
N ILE A 232 -13.11 -6.83 5.76
CA ILE A 232 -13.16 -8.14 5.09
C ILE A 232 -12.78 -9.25 6.07
N CYS A 233 -11.69 -9.07 6.81
CA CYS A 233 -11.26 -10.03 7.83
C CYS A 233 -12.33 -10.21 8.92
N GLY A 234 -12.93 -9.13 9.41
CA GLY A 234 -13.99 -9.17 10.41
C GLY A 234 -15.19 -9.98 9.96
N VAL A 235 -15.64 -9.78 8.70
CA VAL A 235 -16.72 -10.57 8.08
C VAL A 235 -16.35 -12.05 8.02
N LEU A 236 -15.15 -12.36 7.51
CA LEU A 236 -14.70 -13.74 7.37
C LEU A 236 -14.57 -14.43 8.73
N VAL A 237 -14.00 -13.77 9.73
CA VAL A 237 -13.87 -14.31 11.09
C VAL A 237 -15.25 -14.57 11.69
N TRP A 238 -16.19 -13.64 11.55
CA TRP A 238 -17.56 -13.80 12.02
C TRP A 238 -18.26 -14.97 11.33
N LEU A 239 -18.19 -15.03 9.99
CA LEU A 239 -18.80 -16.09 9.20
C LEU A 239 -18.27 -17.47 9.58
N PHE A 240 -16.94 -17.64 9.62
CA PHE A 240 -16.33 -18.92 9.93
C PHE A 240 -16.50 -19.32 11.41
N LYS A 241 -16.68 -18.35 12.31
CA LYS A 241 -17.10 -18.63 13.68
C LYS A 241 -18.52 -19.20 13.71
N LYS A 242 -19.43 -18.66 12.91
CA LYS A 242 -20.82 -19.18 12.79
C LYS A 242 -20.89 -20.56 12.15
N LEU A 243 -19.96 -20.87 11.24
CA LEU A 243 -19.82 -22.18 10.62
C LEU A 243 -19.10 -23.20 11.52
N GLY A 244 -18.75 -22.84 12.76
CA GLY A 244 -18.18 -23.76 13.76
C GLY A 244 -16.67 -24.01 13.61
N LEU A 245 -15.95 -23.28 12.74
CA LEU A 245 -14.50 -23.45 12.60
C LEU A 245 -13.77 -23.12 13.90
N THR A 246 -12.79 -23.95 14.25
CA THR A 246 -11.88 -23.70 15.39
C THR A 246 -10.98 -22.49 15.17
N GLY A 247 -10.32 -22.00 16.22
CA GLY A 247 -9.42 -20.85 16.11
C GLY A 247 -8.29 -21.07 15.10
N ARG A 248 -7.72 -22.28 15.03
CA ARG A 248 -6.65 -22.62 14.08
C ARG A 248 -7.15 -22.68 12.64
N GLU A 249 -8.26 -23.34 12.41
CA GLU A 249 -8.87 -23.42 11.07
C GLU A 249 -9.23 -22.03 10.55
N ARG A 250 -9.87 -21.19 11.37
CA ARG A 250 -10.17 -19.80 11.01
C ARG A 250 -8.92 -19.04 10.65
N PHE A 251 -7.84 -19.18 11.43
CA PHE A 251 -6.56 -18.51 11.11
C PHE A 251 -6.07 -18.92 9.71
N ILE A 252 -6.01 -20.21 9.42
CA ILE A 252 -5.49 -20.72 8.13
C ILE A 252 -6.37 -20.21 6.97
N VAL A 253 -7.71 -20.40 7.07
CA VAL A 253 -8.62 -20.04 5.98
C VAL A 253 -8.66 -18.54 5.75
N VAL A 254 -8.74 -17.73 6.81
CA VAL A 254 -8.77 -16.27 6.66
C VAL A 254 -7.44 -15.73 6.13
N CYS A 255 -6.29 -16.25 6.57
CA CYS A 255 -5.00 -15.85 6.01
C CYS A 255 -4.89 -16.23 4.52
N ALA A 256 -5.38 -17.40 4.12
CA ALA A 256 -5.40 -17.79 2.70
C ALA A 256 -6.30 -16.86 1.87
N LEU A 257 -7.49 -16.50 2.38
CA LEU A 257 -8.39 -15.57 1.69
C LEU A 257 -7.86 -14.13 1.65
N LEU A 258 -7.19 -13.65 2.71
CA LEU A 258 -6.52 -12.35 2.70
C LEU A 258 -5.33 -12.32 1.72
N ALA A 259 -4.59 -13.43 1.60
CA ALA A 259 -3.55 -13.56 0.58
C ALA A 259 -4.17 -13.53 -0.82
N PHE A 260 -5.24 -14.28 -1.08
CA PHE A 260 -5.97 -14.25 -2.34
C PHE A 260 -6.49 -12.85 -2.67
N PHE A 261 -7.11 -12.17 -1.70
CA PHE A 261 -7.54 -10.78 -1.85
C PHE A 261 -6.38 -9.83 -2.16
N SER A 262 -5.22 -10.04 -1.52
CA SER A 262 -4.03 -9.24 -1.81
C SER A 262 -3.55 -9.39 -3.26
N PHE A 263 -3.63 -10.59 -3.83
CA PHE A 263 -3.37 -10.80 -5.26
C PHE A 263 -4.43 -10.14 -6.13
N MET A 264 -5.71 -10.24 -5.78
CA MET A 264 -6.82 -9.63 -6.50
C MET A 264 -6.67 -8.11 -6.64
N VAL A 265 -6.13 -7.44 -5.61
CA VAL A 265 -5.92 -5.98 -5.57
C VAL A 265 -4.53 -5.57 -6.09
N GLY A 266 -3.72 -6.53 -6.58
CA GLY A 266 -2.41 -6.28 -7.19
C GLY A 266 -1.27 -6.05 -6.18
N LEU A 267 -1.32 -6.67 -5.00
CA LEU A 267 -0.25 -6.68 -3.98
C LEU A 267 0.23 -5.27 -3.57
N THR A 268 -0.71 -4.33 -3.45
CA THR A 268 -0.35 -2.96 -3.03
C THR A 268 0.27 -2.96 -1.63
N PRO A 269 1.27 -2.12 -1.35
CA PRO A 269 1.97 -2.12 -0.06
C PRO A 269 1.04 -1.95 1.16
N SER A 270 -0.02 -1.15 1.03
CA SER A 270 -1.01 -0.95 2.10
C SER A 270 -1.79 -2.22 2.43
N VAL A 271 -2.19 -3.00 1.40
CA VAL A 271 -2.94 -4.25 1.58
C VAL A 271 -2.03 -5.35 2.15
N VAL A 272 -0.83 -5.51 1.59
CA VAL A 272 0.14 -6.51 2.09
C VAL A 272 0.47 -6.24 3.55
N ARG A 273 0.77 -5.00 3.94
CA ARG A 273 0.98 -4.63 5.33
C ARG A 273 -0.22 -5.01 6.21
N ALA A 274 -1.43 -4.61 5.80
CA ALA A 274 -2.63 -4.87 6.59
C ALA A 274 -2.93 -6.37 6.72
N SER A 275 -2.72 -7.14 5.66
CA SER A 275 -2.90 -8.60 5.67
C SER A 275 -1.90 -9.28 6.61
N VAL A 276 -0.63 -8.87 6.59
CA VAL A 276 0.39 -9.37 7.53
C VAL A 276 0.04 -9.02 8.97
N MET A 277 -0.29 -7.75 9.26
CA MET A 277 -0.67 -7.32 10.61
C MET A 277 -1.92 -8.04 11.11
N MET A 278 -2.91 -8.27 10.24
CA MET A 278 -4.12 -9.01 10.59
C MET A 278 -3.81 -10.49 10.84
N GLY A 279 -2.93 -11.10 10.04
CA GLY A 279 -2.43 -12.45 10.29
C GLY A 279 -1.74 -12.58 11.65
N VAL A 280 -0.90 -11.61 12.02
CA VAL A 280 -0.26 -11.55 13.35
C VAL A 280 -1.29 -11.41 14.47
N LEU A 281 -2.31 -10.56 14.30
CA LEU A 281 -3.41 -10.42 15.25
C LEU A 281 -4.13 -11.74 15.48
N MET A 282 -4.49 -12.42 14.40
CA MET A 282 -5.19 -13.71 14.48
C MET A 282 -4.31 -14.82 15.09
N LEU A 283 -3.01 -14.81 14.76
CA LEU A 283 -2.05 -15.74 15.36
C LEU A 283 -1.91 -15.49 16.87
N ALA A 284 -1.75 -14.23 17.29
CA ALA A 284 -1.69 -13.85 18.69
C ALA A 284 -2.93 -14.32 19.47
N ALA A 285 -4.12 -14.12 18.89
CA ALA A 285 -5.38 -14.61 19.44
C ALA A 285 -5.43 -16.15 19.52
N ALA A 286 -4.91 -16.86 18.51
CA ALA A 286 -4.89 -18.33 18.48
C ALA A 286 -3.93 -18.94 19.54
N VAL A 287 -2.88 -18.22 19.92
CA VAL A 287 -1.90 -18.63 20.94
C VAL A 287 -2.10 -17.92 22.29
N ASN A 288 -3.23 -17.25 22.49
CA ASN A 288 -3.59 -16.50 23.71
C ASN A 288 -2.52 -15.48 24.15
N ARG A 289 -1.89 -14.79 23.18
CA ARG A 289 -0.91 -13.74 23.45
C ARG A 289 -1.50 -12.36 23.17
N LYS A 290 -1.09 -11.37 23.95
CA LYS A 290 -1.41 -9.95 23.68
C LYS A 290 -0.68 -9.52 22.40
N GLN A 291 -1.41 -8.81 21.53
CA GLN A 291 -0.83 -8.20 20.34
C GLN A 291 -0.30 -6.82 20.67
N ASP A 292 0.87 -6.50 20.12
CA ASP A 292 1.42 -5.15 20.07
C ASP A 292 1.44 -4.61 18.65
N MET A 293 0.88 -3.41 18.47
CA MET A 293 0.75 -2.78 17.15
C MET A 293 2.12 -2.46 16.54
N LEU A 294 3.08 -1.98 17.33
CA LEU A 294 4.41 -1.63 16.85
C LEU A 294 5.20 -2.87 16.42
N THR A 295 5.10 -3.96 17.18
CA THR A 295 5.71 -5.25 16.85
C THR A 295 5.15 -5.79 15.52
N SER A 296 3.82 -5.75 15.36
CA SER A 296 3.16 -6.20 14.14
C SER A 296 3.53 -5.34 12.92
N LEU A 297 3.61 -4.02 13.11
CA LEU A 297 4.02 -3.07 12.08
C LEU A 297 5.49 -3.29 11.68
N SER A 298 6.38 -3.50 12.65
CA SER A 298 7.80 -3.76 12.41
C SER A 298 8.01 -5.07 11.67
N LEU A 299 7.28 -6.12 12.03
CA LEU A 299 7.33 -7.40 11.31
C LEU A 299 6.85 -7.25 9.86
N ALA A 300 5.76 -6.51 9.62
CA ALA A 300 5.29 -6.25 8.28
C ALA A 300 6.32 -5.46 7.46
N ALA A 301 6.96 -4.44 8.05
CA ALA A 301 8.02 -3.68 7.40
C ALA A 301 9.20 -4.58 7.02
N PHE A 302 9.64 -5.42 7.97
CA PHE A 302 10.74 -6.35 7.75
C PHE A 302 10.44 -7.33 6.61
N LEU A 303 9.30 -8.02 6.64
CA LEU A 303 8.93 -8.99 5.61
C LEU A 303 8.83 -8.35 4.23
N MET A 304 8.21 -7.16 4.13
CA MET A 304 8.06 -6.46 2.85
C MET A 304 9.41 -5.99 2.30
N THR A 305 10.29 -5.46 3.15
CA THR A 305 11.60 -4.97 2.73
C THR A 305 12.58 -6.10 2.45
N ALA A 306 12.50 -7.23 3.16
CA ALA A 306 13.28 -8.42 2.87
C ALA A 306 12.93 -9.04 1.51
N MET A 307 11.63 -9.04 1.15
CA MET A 307 11.18 -9.55 -0.15
C MET A 307 11.46 -8.58 -1.30
N LYS A 308 11.26 -7.28 -1.08
CA LYS A 308 11.41 -6.21 -2.08
C LYS A 308 12.04 -4.96 -1.44
N PRO A 309 13.37 -4.85 -1.38
CA PRO A 309 14.04 -3.75 -0.69
C PRO A 309 13.63 -2.36 -1.16
N TYR A 310 13.38 -2.20 -2.46
CA TYR A 310 12.96 -0.90 -3.03
C TYR A 310 11.54 -0.47 -2.66
N VAL A 311 10.75 -1.32 -2.00
CA VAL A 311 9.39 -0.95 -1.55
C VAL A 311 9.39 0.25 -0.60
N ILE A 312 10.48 0.47 0.15
CA ILE A 312 10.66 1.63 1.04
C ILE A 312 10.57 2.98 0.31
N PHE A 313 10.90 3.02 -0.98
CA PHE A 313 10.80 4.22 -1.82
C PHE A 313 9.41 4.42 -2.42
N SER A 314 8.52 3.45 -2.27
CA SER A 314 7.13 3.57 -2.71
C SER A 314 6.36 4.56 -1.82
N VAL A 315 5.71 5.54 -2.45
CA VAL A 315 4.85 6.51 -1.76
C VAL A 315 3.78 5.79 -0.93
N SER A 316 3.17 4.74 -1.48
CA SER A 316 2.15 3.94 -0.79
C SER A 316 2.70 3.26 0.48
N PHE A 317 3.93 2.74 0.43
CA PHE A 317 4.57 2.18 1.62
C PHE A 317 4.80 3.26 2.67
N GLN A 318 5.45 4.37 2.30
CA GLN A 318 5.80 5.45 3.22
C GLN A 318 4.56 6.03 3.91
N LEU A 319 3.54 6.42 3.13
CA LEU A 319 2.31 6.99 3.69
C LEU A 319 1.59 6.00 4.61
N SER A 320 1.51 4.73 4.20
CA SER A 320 0.80 3.70 4.95
C SER A 320 1.50 3.35 6.28
N PHE A 321 2.82 3.20 6.28
CA PHE A 321 3.58 2.89 7.49
C PHE A 321 3.65 4.08 8.45
N LEU A 322 3.85 5.31 7.94
CA LEU A 322 3.86 6.52 8.76
C LEU A 322 2.49 6.83 9.36
N ALA A 323 1.40 6.57 8.63
CA ALA A 323 0.05 6.71 9.20
C ALA A 323 -0.14 5.77 10.39
N CYS A 324 0.23 4.49 10.27
CA CYS A 324 0.12 3.53 11.37
C CYS A 324 1.06 3.87 12.54
N LEU A 325 2.29 4.28 12.25
CA LEU A 325 3.22 4.72 13.28
C LEU A 325 2.69 5.97 14.00
N GLY A 326 2.14 6.92 13.26
CA GLY A 326 1.49 8.10 13.82
C GLY A 326 0.34 7.75 14.75
N ILE A 327 -0.54 6.82 14.33
CA ILE A 327 -1.63 6.32 15.18
C ILE A 327 -1.06 5.65 16.43
N ALA A 328 -0.06 4.77 16.28
CA ALA A 328 0.54 4.07 17.42
C ALA A 328 1.14 5.03 18.46
N LEU A 329 1.77 6.12 18.02
CA LEU A 329 2.45 7.05 18.91
C LEU A 329 1.53 8.15 19.46
N PHE A 330 0.63 8.71 18.65
CA PHE A 330 -0.10 9.94 19.00
C PHE A 330 -1.58 9.70 19.32
N TYR A 331 -2.18 8.56 18.96
CA TYR A 331 -3.58 8.28 19.28
C TYR A 331 -3.90 8.35 20.77
N PRO A 332 -3.11 7.76 21.69
CA PRO A 332 -3.40 7.82 23.12
C PRO A 332 -3.46 9.26 23.65
N VAL A 333 -2.60 10.12 23.12
CA VAL A 333 -2.50 11.54 23.49
C VAL A 333 -3.75 12.29 23.05
N PHE A 334 -4.10 12.20 21.77
CA PHE A 334 -5.27 12.88 21.23
C PHE A 334 -6.57 12.35 21.83
N ASN A 335 -6.69 11.03 22.02
CA ASN A 335 -7.88 10.43 22.60
C ASN A 335 -8.13 10.87 24.03
N ARG A 336 -7.06 11.09 24.80
CA ARG A 336 -7.16 11.68 26.16
C ARG A 336 -7.58 13.16 26.09
N PHE A 337 -7.01 13.93 25.15
CA PHE A 337 -7.33 15.35 24.97
C PHE A 337 -8.78 15.56 24.53
N PHE A 338 -9.27 14.78 23.59
CA PHE A 338 -10.65 14.86 23.06
C PHE A 338 -11.67 14.01 23.83
N GLY A 339 -11.29 13.41 24.98
CA GLY A 339 -12.16 12.52 25.75
C GLY A 339 -13.52 13.11 26.16
N PHE A 340 -13.60 14.45 26.25
CA PHE A 340 -14.85 15.16 26.52
C PHE A 340 -15.89 15.06 25.40
N ALA A 341 -15.50 14.76 24.17
CA ALA A 341 -16.39 14.68 22.99
C ALA A 341 -17.15 13.34 22.90
N GLY A 342 -16.99 12.46 23.88
CA GLY A 342 -17.59 11.12 23.87
C GLY A 342 -16.76 10.11 23.07
N LYS A 343 -16.96 8.83 23.36
CA LYS A 343 -16.10 7.72 22.92
C LYS A 343 -15.90 7.66 21.38
N TYR A 344 -16.95 7.78 20.61
CA TYR A 344 -16.87 7.63 19.16
C TYR A 344 -16.23 8.83 18.47
N LEU A 345 -16.64 10.05 18.83
CA LEU A 345 -16.12 11.27 18.22
C LEU A 345 -14.65 11.49 18.62
N SER A 346 -14.33 11.27 19.89
CA SER A 346 -12.95 11.30 20.39
C SER A 346 -12.06 10.34 19.60
N ALA A 347 -12.48 9.08 19.42
CA ALA A 347 -11.71 8.09 18.68
C ALA A 347 -11.53 8.49 17.19
N ALA A 348 -12.61 8.94 16.53
CA ALA A 348 -12.55 9.31 15.09
C ALA A 348 -11.61 10.51 14.85
N VAL A 349 -11.73 11.56 15.65
CA VAL A 349 -10.86 12.74 15.57
C VAL A 349 -9.42 12.36 15.89
N SER A 350 -9.21 11.60 16.95
CA SER A 350 -7.88 11.22 17.42
C SER A 350 -7.13 10.32 16.43
N ILE A 351 -7.80 9.35 15.82
CA ILE A 351 -7.21 8.50 14.77
C ILE A 351 -6.80 9.35 13.56
N THR A 352 -7.69 10.25 13.12
CA THR A 352 -7.41 11.10 11.97
C THR A 352 -6.24 12.03 12.22
N LEU A 353 -6.21 12.76 13.34
CA LEU A 353 -5.11 13.65 13.68
C LEU A 353 -3.80 12.87 13.88
N ALA A 354 -3.83 11.77 14.64
CA ALA A 354 -2.65 10.95 14.90
C ALA A 354 -2.02 10.42 13.62
N SER A 355 -2.82 9.95 12.66
CA SER A 355 -2.32 9.49 11.37
C SER A 355 -1.70 10.61 10.55
N GLN A 356 -2.23 11.84 10.63
CA GLN A 356 -1.75 12.98 9.85
C GLN A 356 -0.44 13.57 10.36
N VAL A 357 -0.14 13.51 11.67
CA VAL A 357 1.10 14.07 12.23
C VAL A 357 2.34 13.66 11.44
N LEU A 358 2.50 12.39 11.10
CA LEU A 358 3.68 11.93 10.37
C LEU A 358 3.48 11.92 8.84
N VAL A 359 2.26 12.01 8.34
CA VAL A 359 1.92 11.88 6.91
C VAL A 359 1.94 13.24 6.19
N VAL A 360 1.52 14.33 6.84
CA VAL A 360 1.39 15.66 6.23
C VAL A 360 2.66 16.13 5.51
N PRO A 361 3.88 16.01 6.08
CA PRO A 361 5.08 16.43 5.35
C PRO A 361 5.29 15.67 4.04
N LEU A 362 4.95 14.39 4.00
CA LEU A 362 5.03 13.59 2.78
C LEU A 362 3.98 13.98 1.76
N LEU A 363 2.76 14.32 2.20
CA LEU A 363 1.72 14.83 1.30
C LEU A 363 2.19 16.12 0.61
N ILE A 364 2.75 17.06 1.37
CA ILE A 364 3.33 18.29 0.82
C ILE A 364 4.47 17.96 -0.16
N ARG A 365 5.35 17.03 0.19
CA ARG A 365 6.50 16.65 -0.66
C ARG A 365 6.07 16.02 -1.99
N TYR A 366 5.11 15.09 -1.96
CA TYR A 366 4.73 14.31 -3.14
C TYR A 366 3.62 14.97 -3.96
N PHE A 367 2.65 15.60 -3.29
CA PHE A 367 1.44 16.14 -3.93
C PHE A 367 1.39 17.68 -3.96
N GLY A 368 2.25 18.36 -3.20
CA GLY A 368 2.27 19.82 -3.13
C GLY A 368 1.07 20.43 -2.42
N SER A 369 0.26 19.62 -1.76
CA SER A 369 -0.98 20.09 -1.09
C SER A 369 -1.34 19.18 0.08
N PHE A 370 -2.11 19.72 1.02
CA PHE A 370 -2.84 18.95 2.00
C PHE A 370 -4.19 19.62 2.29
N ALA A 371 -5.17 18.85 2.76
CA ALA A 371 -6.52 19.35 2.99
C ALA A 371 -6.86 19.30 4.49
N PRO A 372 -6.78 20.41 5.23
CA PRO A 372 -7.20 20.47 6.63
C PRO A 372 -8.67 20.03 6.85
N VAL A 373 -9.53 20.31 5.89
CA VAL A 373 -10.95 19.92 5.93
C VAL A 373 -11.12 18.40 6.04
N SER A 374 -10.14 17.63 5.63
CA SER A 374 -10.16 16.16 5.69
C SER A 374 -10.38 15.63 7.11
N VAL A 375 -9.99 16.35 8.15
CA VAL A 375 -10.25 15.95 9.55
C VAL A 375 -11.76 15.85 9.80
N LEU A 376 -12.53 16.85 9.38
CA LEU A 376 -13.98 16.86 9.52
C LEU A 376 -14.65 15.86 8.58
N VAL A 377 -14.19 15.82 7.34
CA VAL A 377 -14.74 14.91 6.32
C VAL A 377 -14.54 13.45 6.73
N ASN A 378 -13.40 13.08 7.27
CA ASN A 378 -13.11 11.71 7.70
C ASN A 378 -14.03 11.20 8.82
N ILE A 379 -14.52 12.07 9.69
CA ILE A 379 -15.46 11.70 10.75
C ILE A 379 -16.73 11.04 10.17
N LEU A 380 -17.18 11.52 9.01
CA LEU A 380 -18.38 11.04 8.34
C LEU A 380 -18.05 10.08 7.17
N ALA A 381 -17.09 10.44 6.34
CA ALA A 381 -16.76 9.68 5.13
C ALA A 381 -16.16 8.30 5.42
N VAL A 382 -15.34 8.16 6.47
CA VAL A 382 -14.74 6.86 6.82
C VAL A 382 -15.78 5.82 7.27
N PRO A 383 -16.73 6.13 8.20
CA PRO A 383 -17.80 5.22 8.52
C PRO A 383 -18.70 4.88 7.32
N LEU A 384 -19.03 5.89 6.49
CA LEU A 384 -19.86 5.67 5.30
C LEU A 384 -19.13 4.76 4.30
N ALA A 385 -17.86 5.01 4.01
CA ALA A 385 -17.06 4.16 3.13
C ALA A 385 -16.98 2.71 3.66
N GLY A 386 -16.83 2.54 4.97
CA GLY A 386 -16.91 1.24 5.62
C GLY A 386 -18.25 0.55 5.41
N THR A 387 -19.35 1.29 5.52
CA THR A 387 -20.72 0.79 5.30
C THR A 387 -20.95 0.45 3.82
N VAL A 388 -20.50 1.31 2.90
CA VAL A 388 -20.51 1.04 1.44
C VAL A 388 -19.78 -0.26 1.14
N LEU A 389 -18.60 -0.46 1.70
CA LEU A 389 -17.82 -1.68 1.50
C LEU A 389 -18.57 -2.92 2.02
N TRP A 390 -19.21 -2.84 3.19
CA TRP A 390 -20.03 -3.90 3.75
C TRP A 390 -21.17 -4.30 2.81
N PHE A 391 -21.94 -3.34 2.33
CA PHE A 391 -23.04 -3.58 1.39
C PHE A 391 -22.54 -4.05 0.03
N THR A 392 -21.35 -3.58 -0.42
CA THR A 392 -20.71 -4.09 -1.64
C THR A 392 -20.37 -5.56 -1.52
N VAL A 393 -19.74 -5.98 -0.42
CA VAL A 393 -19.43 -7.40 -0.16
C VAL A 393 -20.72 -8.23 -0.06
N ALA A 394 -21.72 -7.73 0.66
CA ALA A 394 -23.01 -8.40 0.77
C ALA A 394 -23.68 -8.56 -0.61
N TYR A 395 -23.71 -7.51 -1.43
CA TYR A 395 -24.20 -7.52 -2.79
C TYR A 395 -23.54 -8.61 -3.63
N LEU A 396 -22.20 -8.68 -3.62
CA LEU A 396 -21.43 -9.67 -4.39
C LEU A 396 -21.69 -11.10 -3.91
N VAL A 397 -21.80 -11.32 -2.61
CA VAL A 397 -22.15 -12.65 -2.04
C VAL A 397 -23.56 -13.06 -2.48
N LEU A 398 -24.54 -12.15 -2.43
CA LEU A 398 -25.89 -12.42 -2.87
C LEU A 398 -25.97 -12.68 -4.39
N CYS A 399 -25.16 -11.96 -5.20
CA CYS A 399 -25.02 -12.24 -6.62
C CYS A 399 -24.44 -13.63 -6.90
N LEU A 400 -23.42 -14.03 -6.13
CA LEU A 400 -22.82 -15.37 -6.24
C LEU A 400 -23.83 -16.47 -5.92
N MET A 401 -24.72 -16.25 -4.95
CA MET A 401 -25.79 -17.17 -4.56
C MET A 401 -27.06 -17.06 -5.43
N HIS A 402 -27.06 -16.19 -6.45
CA HIS A 402 -28.22 -15.90 -7.31
C HIS A 402 -29.49 -15.48 -6.53
N ILE A 403 -29.31 -14.77 -5.40
CA ILE A 403 -30.42 -14.35 -4.54
C ILE A 403 -30.90 -12.97 -4.99
N PRO A 404 -32.22 -12.78 -5.29
CA PRO A 404 -32.78 -11.49 -5.74
C PRO A 404 -32.60 -10.34 -4.74
N LEU A 405 -32.35 -10.61 -3.47
CA LEU A 405 -32.05 -9.62 -2.43
C LEU A 405 -30.79 -8.77 -2.76
N SER A 406 -29.96 -9.22 -3.72
CA SER A 406 -28.84 -8.42 -4.25
C SER A 406 -29.30 -7.05 -4.77
N TYR A 407 -30.47 -6.95 -5.42
CA TYR A 407 -31.02 -5.69 -5.90
C TYR A 407 -31.28 -4.70 -4.74
N THR A 408 -31.82 -5.19 -3.63
CA THR A 408 -32.05 -4.35 -2.43
C THR A 408 -30.73 -3.90 -1.82
N ALA A 409 -29.73 -4.79 -1.76
CA ALA A 409 -28.39 -4.45 -1.26
C ALA A 409 -27.73 -3.37 -2.12
N ALA A 410 -27.82 -3.46 -3.46
CA ALA A 410 -27.32 -2.44 -4.39
C ALA A 410 -28.05 -1.10 -4.19
N TRP A 411 -29.37 -1.10 -4.06
CA TRP A 411 -30.17 0.10 -3.87
C TRP A 411 -29.83 0.82 -2.55
N VAL A 412 -29.75 0.09 -1.43
CA VAL A 412 -29.35 0.65 -0.13
C VAL A 412 -27.94 1.23 -0.23
N ASN A 413 -27.00 0.51 -0.87
CA ASN A 413 -25.65 0.98 -1.07
C ASN A 413 -25.61 2.29 -1.88
N GLY A 414 -26.47 2.39 -2.91
CA GLY A 414 -26.63 3.61 -3.69
C GLY A 414 -27.00 4.82 -2.85
N ILE A 415 -27.94 4.69 -1.92
CA ILE A 415 -28.34 5.80 -1.01
C ILE A 415 -27.14 6.24 -0.15
N ILE A 416 -26.36 5.29 0.36
CA ILE A 416 -25.20 5.59 1.21
C ILE A 416 -24.12 6.31 0.40
N ILE A 417 -23.89 5.87 -0.84
CA ILE A 417 -22.93 6.51 -1.77
C ILE A 417 -23.36 7.94 -2.09
N GLU A 418 -24.64 8.19 -2.34
CA GLU A 418 -25.14 9.54 -2.60
C GLU A 418 -25.00 10.44 -1.36
N ALA A 419 -25.27 9.92 -0.15
CA ALA A 419 -25.00 10.66 1.08
C ALA A 419 -23.50 11.00 1.24
N MET A 420 -22.60 10.06 0.92
CA MET A 420 -21.16 10.29 0.94
C MET A 420 -20.74 11.33 -0.10
N ASN A 421 -21.27 11.26 -1.33
CA ASN A 421 -21.03 12.25 -2.37
C ASN A 421 -21.49 13.65 -1.97
N TYR A 422 -22.67 13.76 -1.34
CA TYR A 422 -23.19 15.03 -0.85
C TYR A 422 -22.22 15.67 0.18
N ILE A 423 -21.69 14.88 1.10
CA ILE A 423 -20.71 15.36 2.09
C ILE A 423 -19.44 15.85 1.40
N ILE A 424 -18.95 15.11 0.40
CA ILE A 424 -17.74 15.46 -0.37
C ILE A 424 -17.97 16.79 -1.11
N ASP A 425 -19.12 16.94 -1.77
CA ASP A 425 -19.46 18.15 -2.52
C ASP A 425 -19.61 19.37 -1.61
N MET A 426 -20.23 19.20 -0.44
CA MET A 426 -20.33 20.26 0.56
C MET A 426 -18.96 20.66 1.10
N ALA A 427 -18.11 19.69 1.41
CA ALA A 427 -16.75 19.93 1.90
C ALA A 427 -15.85 20.59 0.83
N GLY A 428 -16.05 20.23 -0.44
CA GLY A 428 -15.32 20.83 -1.56
C GLY A 428 -15.64 22.31 -1.79
N ARG A 429 -16.76 22.81 -1.28
CA ARG A 429 -17.15 24.23 -1.34
C ARG A 429 -16.55 25.08 -0.21
N VAL A 430 -15.93 24.45 0.79
CA VAL A 430 -15.34 25.18 1.92
C VAL A 430 -14.11 25.95 1.45
N PRO A 431 -14.09 27.29 1.56
CA PRO A 431 -12.93 28.08 1.20
C PRO A 431 -11.74 27.65 2.09
N PHE A 432 -10.55 27.53 1.48
CA PHE A 432 -9.33 27.03 2.15
C PHE A 432 -9.42 25.59 2.67
N GLY A 433 -10.39 24.79 2.23
CA GLY A 433 -10.50 23.37 2.55
C GLY A 433 -9.29 22.55 2.13
N SER A 434 -8.60 22.98 1.06
CA SER A 434 -7.32 22.44 0.59
C SER A 434 -6.31 23.59 0.48
N VAL A 435 -5.09 23.35 0.95
CA VAL A 435 -3.99 24.32 0.95
C VAL A 435 -2.89 23.80 0.03
N ASN A 436 -2.60 24.54 -1.02
CA ASN A 436 -1.43 24.29 -1.86
C ASN A 436 -0.21 24.88 -1.18
N VAL A 437 0.82 24.07 -1.01
CA VAL A 437 2.07 24.46 -0.36
C VAL A 437 3.20 24.25 -1.36
N GLU A 438 3.98 25.31 -1.58
CA GLU A 438 5.21 25.17 -2.37
C GLU A 438 6.12 24.11 -1.73
N LYS A 439 6.84 23.36 -2.55
CA LYS A 439 7.75 22.32 -2.07
C LYS A 439 8.78 22.91 -1.12
N ALA A 440 8.64 22.61 0.15
CA ALA A 440 9.57 23.04 1.17
C ALA A 440 10.96 22.41 0.98
N GLY A 441 12.00 23.11 1.42
CA GLY A 441 13.37 22.58 1.39
C GLY A 441 13.57 21.41 2.39
N ALA A 442 14.65 20.63 2.22
CA ALA A 442 14.96 19.49 3.08
C ALA A 442 15.01 19.87 4.58
N ALA A 443 15.50 21.06 4.91
CA ALA A 443 15.58 21.57 6.27
C ALA A 443 14.19 21.63 6.96
N PHE A 444 13.14 21.99 6.24
CA PHE A 444 11.77 21.99 6.78
C PHE A 444 11.33 20.61 7.23
N TYR A 445 11.55 19.56 6.39
CA TYR A 445 11.13 18.19 6.72
C TYR A 445 11.90 17.66 7.93
N ILE A 446 13.20 17.92 8.00
CA ILE A 446 14.04 17.53 9.13
C ILE A 446 13.55 18.23 10.41
N ALA A 447 13.37 19.54 10.37
CA ALA A 447 12.89 20.31 11.53
C ALA A 447 11.51 19.84 12.00
N TYR A 448 10.60 19.57 11.07
CA TYR A 448 9.26 19.07 11.39
C TYR A 448 9.30 17.72 12.15
N TYR A 449 10.06 16.73 11.62
CA TYR A 449 10.12 15.41 12.26
C TYR A 449 10.87 15.46 13.58
N LEU A 450 11.89 16.32 13.73
CA LEU A 450 12.55 16.56 15.02
C LEU A 450 11.59 17.18 16.03
N ALA A 451 10.79 18.16 15.61
CA ALA A 451 9.76 18.77 16.47
C ALA A 451 8.68 17.76 16.89
N ALA A 452 8.22 16.92 15.95
CA ALA A 452 7.25 15.87 16.26
C ALA A 452 7.82 14.84 17.25
N ALA A 453 9.07 14.44 17.08
CA ALA A 453 9.76 13.53 18.01
C ALA A 453 9.96 14.17 19.39
N ALA A 454 10.37 15.45 19.44
CA ALA A 454 10.53 16.19 20.69
C ALA A 454 9.18 16.36 21.43
N ALA A 455 8.12 16.70 20.70
CA ALA A 455 6.77 16.78 21.25
C ALA A 455 6.32 15.44 21.84
N TRP A 456 6.53 14.34 21.11
CA TRP A 456 6.20 13.00 21.60
C TRP A 456 7.00 12.65 22.87
N LEU A 457 8.32 12.90 22.90
CA LEU A 457 9.17 12.67 24.08
C LEU A 457 8.73 13.50 25.27
N ALA A 458 8.40 14.79 25.08
CA ALA A 458 7.91 15.66 26.15
C ALA A 458 6.60 15.14 26.75
N ILE A 459 5.67 14.68 25.89
CA ILE A 459 4.41 14.10 26.32
C ILE A 459 4.66 12.77 27.06
N ASP A 460 5.51 11.91 26.53
CA ASP A 460 5.86 10.63 27.14
C ASP A 460 6.45 10.83 28.55
N MET A 461 7.37 11.77 28.72
CA MET A 461 7.94 12.13 30.01
C MET A 461 6.92 12.68 31.02
N THR A 462 5.95 13.50 30.54
CA THR A 462 4.93 14.06 31.46
C THR A 462 3.88 13.02 31.85
N VAL A 463 3.63 12.03 31.02
CA VAL A 463 2.70 10.92 31.30
C VAL A 463 3.37 9.87 32.17
N HIS A 464 4.63 9.53 31.95
CA HIS A 464 5.40 8.56 32.77
C HIS A 464 5.78 9.11 34.12
N GLY A 465 5.94 10.42 34.30
CA GLY A 465 6.21 11.06 35.58
C GLY A 465 5.05 10.98 36.56
N LYS A 466 3.84 10.58 36.15
CA LYS A 466 2.63 10.50 36.99
C LYS A 466 1.95 9.11 37.05
N GLY A 467 2.58 8.06 36.51
CA GLY A 467 2.02 6.69 36.47
C GLY A 467 2.27 6.09 35.08
N GLY A 468 3.02 5.01 35.04
CA GLY A 468 3.61 4.49 33.80
C GLY A 468 2.60 4.17 32.69
N VAL A 469 3.04 4.35 31.46
CA VAL A 469 2.33 4.05 30.18
C VAL A 469 1.84 2.59 30.07
N LYS A 470 2.15 1.72 31.01
CA LYS A 470 1.59 0.36 31.05
C LYS A 470 0.06 0.34 31.08
N ASP A 471 -0.59 1.39 31.60
CA ASP A 471 -2.05 1.47 31.74
C ASP A 471 -2.77 2.08 30.54
N LEU A 472 -2.04 2.57 29.51
CA LEU A 472 -2.64 3.12 28.30
C LEU A 472 -2.91 2.07 27.20
N TRP A 473 -2.38 0.86 27.37
CA TRP A 473 -2.48 -0.24 26.39
C TRP A 473 -3.23 -1.48 26.93
N THR A 474 -3.72 -1.44 28.16
CA THR A 474 -4.66 -2.41 28.75
C THR A 474 -6.09 -1.94 28.62
#